data_4b3edd29873b101000ef6e301888c1ab
#
_entry.id   4b3edd29873b101000ef6e301888c1ab
#
_cell.length_a   1.000
_cell.length_b   1.000
_cell.length_c   1.000
_cell.angle_alpha   90.00
_cell.angle_beta   90.00
_cell.angle_gamma   90.00
#
_symmetry.space_group_name_H-M   'P 1'
#
loop_
_entity.id
_entity.type
_entity.pdbx_description
1 polymer ?
#
loop_
_entity_poly.entity_id
_entity_poly.type
_entity_poly.pdbx_seq_one_letter_code
_entity_poly.pdbx_strand_id
1 'polypeptide(L)'
;MAFYNELNKYQAHVAAIQEDGQSITYGDLAEQAQRIGETVGRRCLVFSFCQNTLGSLIGYVGFLNNRIVPLLLDAQINKELSENLIEIYRPDYLYVPADQRAHFGMESVYEAYGYCLLKTGFAEKTPLYEELGLLLTTSGSTGSPKLVRQSYQNIQANAESIVSYLELNETEKPITTLPMNYTYGLSIINSHLQVGATILMTTRPILSKEFWDFMKANGATSFGGVPYTYEMLKRIRFFKMDLPSLRTFTQAGGKLSPELHKEFAEYAMENGKHFVVMYGQTEATARMAYLPYEKALEKYGSMGIAIPGGKFTLADVNGNAITEPDVVGELIYEGENVTLGYATQRKDLENGDERNGRLETGDMAKMDTDGYFYIVGRKKRFLKLFGNRINLDEIERMVKKEFDGLDVATAGTDAQMLVFITDEALLDNVGRMIAERTHINSHAIKVK
;
A
#
# COMPACT_ATOMS: atom_id res chain seq x y z
N MET A 1 2.83 -12.39 19.63
CA MET A 1 4.18 -12.74 19.11
C MET A 1 4.17 -12.63 17.60
N ALA A 2 5.30 -12.23 17.00
CA ALA A 2 5.36 -11.85 15.59
C ALA A 2 5.26 -13.04 14.64
N PHE A 3 4.48 -12.91 13.57
CA PHE A 3 4.22 -13.97 12.59
C PHE A 3 5.51 -14.58 12.00
N TYR A 4 6.54 -13.77 11.80
CA TYR A 4 7.82 -14.22 11.25
C TYR A 4 8.68 -15.01 12.26
N ASN A 5 8.33 -15.01 13.57
CA ASN A 5 9.03 -15.76 14.62
C ASN A 5 8.29 -17.03 15.02
N GLU A 6 6.97 -17.13 14.77
CA GLU A 6 6.13 -18.25 15.21
C GLU A 6 5.73 -19.20 14.08
N LEU A 7 6.54 -19.31 13.04
CA LEU A 7 6.28 -20.18 11.89
C LEU A 7 5.98 -21.63 12.30
N ASN A 8 6.66 -22.12 13.32
CA ASN A 8 6.48 -23.50 13.83
C ASN A 8 5.11 -23.75 14.48
N LYS A 9 4.37 -22.71 14.85
CA LYS A 9 2.99 -22.84 15.36
C LYS A 9 2.08 -23.52 14.34
N TYR A 10 2.33 -23.29 13.06
CA TYR A 10 1.54 -23.82 11.95
C TYR A 10 2.37 -24.75 11.04
N GLN A 11 3.43 -25.40 11.57
CA GLN A 11 4.45 -26.13 10.78
C GLN A 11 3.89 -27.08 9.71
N ALA A 12 2.75 -27.74 9.96
CA ALA A 12 2.13 -28.67 9.01
C ALA A 12 1.20 -27.98 7.99
N HIS A 13 0.85 -26.69 8.17
CA HIS A 13 0.02 -25.97 7.22
C HIS A 13 0.83 -25.55 6.01
N VAL A 14 0.17 -25.48 4.85
CA VAL A 14 0.75 -24.89 3.64
C VAL A 14 0.77 -23.37 3.83
N ALA A 15 1.95 -22.76 3.81
CA ALA A 15 2.12 -21.31 3.93
C ALA A 15 1.83 -20.59 2.62
N ALA A 16 2.25 -21.17 1.49
CA ALA A 16 1.99 -20.60 0.18
C ALA A 16 1.96 -21.65 -0.93
N ILE A 17 1.18 -21.35 -1.99
CA ILE A 17 1.11 -22.10 -3.26
C ILE A 17 1.39 -21.11 -4.37
N GLN A 18 2.30 -21.45 -5.28
CA GLN A 18 2.63 -20.67 -6.47
C GLN A 18 1.87 -21.17 -7.70
N GLU A 19 1.70 -20.33 -8.70
CA GLU A 19 0.92 -20.60 -9.91
C GLU A 19 1.44 -21.78 -10.77
N ASP A 20 2.70 -22.19 -10.58
CA ASP A 20 3.31 -23.35 -11.22
C ASP A 20 3.07 -24.67 -10.46
N GLY A 21 2.31 -24.61 -9.36
CA GLY A 21 1.98 -25.75 -8.50
C GLY A 21 2.98 -26.02 -7.38
N GLN A 22 4.10 -25.29 -7.32
CA GLN A 22 5.02 -25.42 -6.19
C GLN A 22 4.34 -24.87 -4.92
N SER A 23 4.63 -25.47 -3.79
CA SER A 23 4.12 -25.05 -2.48
C SER A 23 5.21 -25.16 -1.41
N ILE A 24 5.00 -24.44 -0.31
CA ILE A 24 5.84 -24.49 0.87
C ILE A 24 4.98 -24.55 2.12
N THR A 25 5.36 -25.40 3.09
CA THR A 25 4.73 -25.41 4.41
C THR A 25 5.35 -24.34 5.31
N TYR A 26 4.68 -24.02 6.42
CA TYR A 26 5.26 -23.13 7.45
C TYR A 26 6.54 -23.74 8.07
N GLY A 27 6.61 -25.07 8.19
CA GLY A 27 7.83 -25.77 8.65
C GLY A 27 9.00 -25.59 7.68
N ASP A 28 8.75 -25.79 6.37
CA ASP A 28 9.78 -25.58 5.35
C ASP A 28 10.19 -24.09 5.29
N LEU A 29 9.22 -23.17 5.45
CA LEU A 29 9.50 -21.74 5.49
C LEU A 29 10.42 -21.37 6.69
N ALA A 30 10.19 -22.00 7.85
CA ALA A 30 11.04 -21.83 9.02
C ALA A 30 12.46 -22.37 8.77
N GLU A 31 12.59 -23.55 8.12
CA GLU A 31 13.89 -24.10 7.75
C GLU A 31 14.65 -23.19 6.78
N GLN A 32 13.99 -22.68 5.75
CA GLN A 32 14.61 -21.73 4.81
C GLN A 32 15.03 -20.43 5.51
N ALA A 33 14.20 -19.92 6.44
CA ALA A 33 14.53 -18.74 7.24
C ALA A 33 15.79 -18.98 8.09
N GLN A 34 15.91 -20.14 8.72
CA GLN A 34 17.12 -20.53 9.47
C GLN A 34 18.35 -20.57 8.56
N ARG A 35 18.26 -21.19 7.38
CA ARG A 35 19.38 -21.27 6.40
C ARG A 35 19.86 -19.88 5.96
N ILE A 36 18.94 -18.94 5.72
CA ILE A 36 19.27 -17.54 5.42
C ILE A 36 20.02 -16.92 6.60
N GLY A 37 19.53 -17.10 7.83
CA GLY A 37 20.18 -16.60 9.04
C GLY A 37 21.60 -17.12 9.24
N GLU A 38 21.81 -18.43 9.07
CA GLU A 38 23.13 -19.09 9.16
C GLU A 38 24.09 -18.59 8.07
N THR A 39 23.60 -18.36 6.85
CA THR A 39 24.40 -17.85 5.72
C THR A 39 24.86 -16.41 5.95
N VAL A 40 23.97 -15.54 6.44
CA VAL A 40 24.26 -14.12 6.67
C VAL A 40 25.01 -13.90 7.99
N GLY A 41 24.63 -14.62 9.05
CA GLY A 41 25.31 -14.68 10.35
C GLY A 41 25.30 -13.39 11.17
N ARG A 42 24.66 -12.32 10.71
CA ARG A 42 24.62 -11.02 11.40
C ARG A 42 23.48 -10.13 10.94
N ARG A 43 23.14 -9.14 11.75
CA ARG A 43 22.25 -8.05 11.35
C ARG A 43 22.91 -7.17 10.28
N CYS A 44 22.24 -6.97 9.16
CA CYS A 44 22.76 -6.16 8.05
C CYS A 44 21.61 -5.68 7.15
N LEU A 45 21.94 -4.88 6.13
CA LEU A 45 21.02 -4.40 5.11
C LEU A 45 21.05 -5.32 3.88
N VAL A 46 19.87 -5.75 3.43
CA VAL A 46 19.70 -6.53 2.20
C VAL A 46 18.75 -5.78 1.27
N PHE A 47 19.08 -5.67 -0.02
CA PHE A 47 18.13 -5.26 -1.03
C PHE A 47 17.45 -6.48 -1.62
N SER A 48 16.14 -6.58 -1.49
CA SER A 48 15.32 -7.69 -1.98
C SER A 48 14.52 -7.27 -3.19
N PHE A 49 14.84 -7.81 -4.35
CA PHE A 49 14.17 -7.56 -5.63
C PHE A 49 12.98 -8.51 -5.75
N CYS A 50 11.80 -8.01 -5.45
CA CYS A 50 10.60 -8.80 -5.20
C CYS A 50 9.77 -9.10 -6.44
N GLN A 51 9.21 -10.29 -6.46
CA GLN A 51 8.07 -10.73 -7.27
C GLN A 51 7.08 -11.45 -6.35
N ASN A 52 5.85 -11.67 -6.79
CA ASN A 52 4.89 -12.47 -6.02
C ASN A 52 5.16 -13.97 -6.21
N THR A 53 6.28 -14.45 -5.65
CA THR A 53 6.77 -15.83 -5.76
C THR A 53 7.20 -16.39 -4.42
N LEU A 54 7.33 -17.72 -4.32
CA LEU A 54 7.78 -18.39 -3.10
C LEU A 54 9.19 -17.89 -2.68
N GLY A 55 10.10 -17.72 -3.63
CA GLY A 55 11.46 -17.26 -3.31
C GLY A 55 11.45 -15.87 -2.66
N SER A 56 10.65 -14.93 -3.17
CA SER A 56 10.49 -13.61 -2.53
C SER A 56 9.92 -13.69 -1.12
N LEU A 57 8.89 -14.52 -0.92
CA LEU A 57 8.28 -14.73 0.39
C LEU A 57 9.28 -15.30 1.40
N ILE A 58 10.05 -16.32 0.98
CA ILE A 58 11.09 -16.95 1.80
C ILE A 58 12.14 -15.92 2.22
N GLY A 59 12.63 -15.10 1.27
CA GLY A 59 13.59 -14.04 1.59
C GLY A 59 13.02 -13.06 2.61
N TYR A 60 11.82 -12.54 2.36
CA TYR A 60 11.16 -11.58 3.26
C TYR A 60 11.01 -12.11 4.69
N VAL A 61 10.42 -13.30 4.84
CA VAL A 61 10.22 -13.91 6.16
C VAL A 61 11.56 -14.27 6.80
N GLY A 62 12.51 -14.83 6.03
CA GLY A 62 13.83 -15.19 6.51
C GLY A 62 14.63 -13.99 7.02
N PHE A 63 14.54 -12.85 6.35
CA PHE A 63 15.21 -11.63 6.79
C PHE A 63 14.59 -11.11 8.10
N LEU A 64 13.27 -11.00 8.19
CA LEU A 64 12.62 -10.55 9.42
C LEU A 64 12.90 -11.48 10.61
N ASN A 65 12.81 -12.80 10.39
CA ASN A 65 13.05 -13.80 11.43
C ASN A 65 14.47 -13.69 12.03
N ASN A 66 15.46 -13.35 11.22
CA ASN A 66 16.86 -13.24 11.62
C ASN A 66 17.30 -11.79 11.90
N ARG A 67 16.36 -10.86 12.06
CA ARG A 67 16.62 -9.42 12.29
C ARG A 67 17.53 -8.79 11.21
N ILE A 68 17.54 -9.33 10.02
CA ILE A 68 18.15 -8.74 8.83
C ILE A 68 17.17 -7.73 8.26
N VAL A 69 17.63 -6.54 7.87
CA VAL A 69 16.77 -5.45 7.40
C VAL A 69 16.66 -5.51 5.87
N PRO A 70 15.51 -5.90 5.29
CA PRO A 70 15.30 -5.81 3.86
C PRO A 70 14.83 -4.41 3.42
N LEU A 71 15.31 -3.95 2.27
CA LEU A 71 14.63 -2.98 1.42
C LEU A 71 13.93 -3.77 0.31
N LEU A 72 12.61 -3.68 0.24
CA LEU A 72 11.85 -4.35 -0.82
C LEU A 72 11.74 -3.45 -2.04
N LEU A 73 12.20 -3.94 -3.18
CA LEU A 73 12.18 -3.29 -4.48
C LEU A 73 11.44 -4.18 -5.49
N ASP A 74 10.88 -3.58 -6.52
CA ASP A 74 10.37 -4.35 -7.66
C ASP A 74 11.52 -5.02 -8.40
N ALA A 75 11.40 -6.30 -8.74
CA ALA A 75 12.43 -7.01 -9.52
C ALA A 75 12.61 -6.43 -10.94
N GLN A 76 11.63 -5.66 -11.42
CA GLN A 76 11.68 -4.94 -12.70
C GLN A 76 12.01 -3.45 -12.55
N ILE A 77 12.49 -3.02 -11.38
CA ILE A 77 12.90 -1.63 -11.14
C ILE A 77 13.90 -1.16 -12.21
N ASN A 78 13.78 0.10 -12.61
CA ASN A 78 14.74 0.71 -13.53
C ASN A 78 16.18 0.54 -13.02
N LYS A 79 17.09 0.09 -13.90
CA LYS A 79 18.47 -0.22 -13.56
C LYS A 79 19.22 0.97 -12.94
N GLU A 80 19.11 2.16 -13.54
CA GLU A 80 19.76 3.37 -13.04
C GLU A 80 19.28 3.73 -11.63
N LEU A 81 17.98 3.59 -11.37
CA LEU A 81 17.40 3.84 -10.05
C LEU A 81 17.90 2.81 -9.03
N SER A 82 17.98 1.54 -9.39
CA SER A 82 18.48 0.50 -8.49
C SER A 82 19.98 0.66 -8.18
N GLU A 83 20.80 0.99 -9.18
CA GLU A 83 22.23 1.29 -9.01
C GLU A 83 22.44 2.52 -8.10
N ASN A 84 21.67 3.58 -8.28
CA ASN A 84 21.72 4.77 -7.43
C ASN A 84 21.35 4.43 -5.97
N LEU A 85 20.31 3.62 -5.75
CA LEU A 85 19.95 3.13 -4.41
C LEU A 85 21.09 2.31 -3.78
N ILE A 86 21.71 1.42 -4.54
CA ILE A 86 22.84 0.59 -4.09
C ILE A 86 24.02 1.47 -3.67
N GLU A 87 24.35 2.50 -4.44
CA GLU A 87 25.44 3.42 -4.10
C GLU A 87 25.16 4.26 -2.84
N ILE A 88 23.91 4.75 -2.69
CA ILE A 88 23.52 5.56 -1.53
C ILE A 88 23.48 4.73 -0.25
N TYR A 89 22.88 3.54 -0.31
CA TYR A 89 22.61 2.75 0.90
C TYR A 89 23.60 1.62 1.14
N ARG A 90 24.42 1.24 0.15
CA ARG A 90 25.49 0.24 0.27
C ARG A 90 25.07 -1.03 1.00
N PRO A 91 24.07 -1.81 0.46
CA PRO A 91 23.61 -3.02 1.11
C PRO A 91 24.72 -4.07 1.21
N ASP A 92 24.65 -4.90 2.24
CA ASP A 92 25.62 -6.02 2.42
C ASP A 92 25.35 -7.16 1.45
N TYR A 93 24.07 -7.34 1.05
CA TYR A 93 23.63 -8.38 0.11
C TYR A 93 22.55 -7.85 -0.81
N LEU A 94 22.44 -8.48 -1.99
CA LEU A 94 21.30 -8.35 -2.91
C LEU A 94 20.60 -9.72 -2.96
N TYR A 95 19.29 -9.74 -2.77
CA TYR A 95 18.46 -10.93 -2.92
C TYR A 95 17.62 -10.79 -4.17
N VAL A 96 17.91 -11.58 -5.19
CA VAL A 96 17.42 -11.38 -6.56
C VAL A 96 16.85 -12.67 -7.15
N PRO A 97 15.91 -12.59 -8.12
CA PRO A 97 15.57 -13.74 -8.95
C PRO A 97 16.81 -14.35 -9.58
N ALA A 98 16.91 -15.69 -9.59
CA ALA A 98 18.10 -16.40 -10.06
C ALA A 98 18.46 -16.13 -11.53
N ASP A 99 17.46 -15.87 -12.36
CA ASP A 99 17.62 -15.47 -13.78
C ASP A 99 18.24 -14.08 -13.95
N GLN A 100 18.14 -13.22 -12.93
CA GLN A 100 18.76 -11.89 -12.92
C GLN A 100 20.17 -11.85 -12.34
N ARG A 101 20.66 -12.96 -11.76
CA ARG A 101 21.99 -13.03 -11.13
C ARG A 101 23.10 -12.49 -12.02
N ALA A 102 23.07 -12.81 -13.33
CA ALA A 102 24.12 -12.42 -14.27
C ALA A 102 24.26 -10.90 -14.42
N HIS A 103 23.21 -10.12 -14.15
CA HIS A 103 23.23 -8.65 -14.26
C HIS A 103 24.13 -8.00 -13.20
N PHE A 104 24.34 -8.68 -12.07
CA PHE A 104 25.10 -8.15 -10.94
C PHE A 104 26.55 -8.65 -10.91
N GLY A 105 26.86 -9.80 -11.51
CA GLY A 105 28.22 -10.34 -11.57
C GLY A 105 28.84 -10.66 -10.20
N MET A 106 28.01 -10.90 -9.18
CA MET A 106 28.44 -11.13 -7.79
C MET A 106 28.37 -12.60 -7.41
N GLU A 107 29.11 -12.97 -6.36
CA GLU A 107 29.08 -14.32 -5.79
C GLU A 107 27.75 -14.61 -5.10
N SER A 108 27.13 -15.76 -5.42
CA SER A 108 25.95 -16.27 -4.74
C SER A 108 26.36 -17.12 -3.53
N VAL A 109 25.85 -16.75 -2.35
CA VAL A 109 26.12 -17.46 -1.09
C VAL A 109 24.94 -18.31 -0.62
N TYR A 110 23.75 -18.14 -1.21
CA TYR A 110 22.55 -18.94 -0.97
C TYR A 110 21.70 -18.95 -2.24
N GLU A 111 21.07 -20.08 -2.54
CA GLU A 111 20.15 -20.23 -3.65
C GLU A 111 19.05 -21.23 -3.30
N ALA A 112 17.78 -20.82 -3.46
CA ALA A 112 16.61 -21.65 -3.29
C ALA A 112 15.37 -21.02 -3.94
N TYR A 113 14.41 -21.82 -4.37
CA TYR A 113 13.10 -21.41 -4.90
C TYR A 113 13.19 -20.29 -5.95
N GLY A 114 14.16 -20.40 -6.86
CA GLY A 114 14.38 -19.45 -7.95
C GLY A 114 14.94 -18.10 -7.54
N TYR A 115 15.51 -17.98 -6.33
CA TYR A 115 16.19 -16.77 -5.82
C TYR A 115 17.58 -17.08 -5.34
N CYS A 116 18.46 -16.09 -5.43
CA CYS A 116 19.82 -16.17 -4.89
C CYS A 116 20.16 -14.92 -4.06
N LEU A 117 21.00 -15.14 -3.02
CA LEU A 117 21.56 -14.09 -2.18
C LEU A 117 22.98 -13.81 -2.64
N LEU A 118 23.21 -12.62 -3.17
CA LEU A 118 24.49 -12.17 -3.70
C LEU A 118 25.21 -11.33 -2.67
N LYS A 119 26.47 -11.64 -2.38
CA LYS A 119 27.30 -10.86 -1.47
C LYS A 119 27.88 -9.65 -2.22
N THR A 120 27.68 -8.45 -1.67
CA THR A 120 28.25 -7.22 -2.23
C THR A 120 29.69 -7.02 -1.76
N GLY A 121 30.42 -6.11 -2.41
CA GLY A 121 31.76 -5.71 -1.99
C GLY A 121 31.78 -4.60 -0.93
N PHE A 122 30.63 -4.13 -0.45
CA PHE A 122 30.56 -3.05 0.54
C PHE A 122 30.91 -3.57 1.94
N ALA A 123 31.86 -2.87 2.60
CA ALA A 123 32.25 -3.14 3.99
C ALA A 123 31.70 -2.04 4.91
N GLU A 124 30.41 -1.79 4.83
CA GLU A 124 29.76 -0.70 5.57
C GLU A 124 29.68 -1.04 7.07
N LYS A 125 30.05 -0.08 7.90
CA LYS A 125 30.08 -0.21 9.37
C LYS A 125 28.99 0.61 10.06
N THR A 126 28.24 1.43 9.32
CA THR A 126 27.14 2.24 9.90
C THR A 126 26.11 1.31 10.53
N PRO A 127 25.84 1.45 11.83
CA PRO A 127 24.87 0.59 12.51
C PRO A 127 23.47 0.81 11.96
N LEU A 128 22.60 -0.18 12.13
CA LEU A 128 21.18 -0.08 11.85
C LEU A 128 20.46 0.07 13.20
N TYR A 129 19.51 1.00 13.29
CA TYR A 129 18.67 1.13 14.48
C TYR A 129 18.09 -0.22 14.88
N GLU A 130 18.19 -0.59 16.16
CA GLU A 130 17.88 -1.93 16.64
C GLU A 130 16.47 -2.40 16.25
N GLU A 131 15.48 -1.51 16.35
CA GLU A 131 14.09 -1.82 16.02
C GLU A 131 13.73 -1.65 14.54
N LEU A 132 14.65 -1.18 13.68
CA LEU A 132 14.41 -1.11 12.25
C LEU A 132 14.23 -2.52 11.67
N GLY A 133 13.05 -2.82 11.15
CA GLY A 133 12.70 -4.13 10.59
C GLY A 133 12.60 -4.17 9.07
N LEU A 134 12.19 -3.06 8.43
CA LEU A 134 11.86 -3.04 7.01
C LEU A 134 12.02 -1.65 6.43
N LEU A 135 12.41 -1.60 5.15
CA LEU A 135 12.44 -0.40 4.34
C LEU A 135 11.54 -0.57 3.11
N LEU A 136 10.75 0.45 2.82
CA LEU A 136 9.93 0.52 1.60
C LEU A 136 10.18 1.86 0.89
N THR A 137 10.06 1.87 -0.43
CA THR A 137 10.00 3.11 -1.21
C THR A 137 8.61 3.73 -1.11
N THR A 138 8.52 5.06 -1.20
CA THR A 138 7.24 5.73 -1.41
C THR A 138 6.92 5.83 -2.89
N SER A 139 5.63 5.77 -3.24
CA SER A 139 5.14 5.93 -4.62
C SER A 139 5.27 7.36 -5.16
N GLY A 140 5.83 8.27 -4.40
CA GLY A 140 5.96 9.69 -4.73
C GLY A 140 7.29 10.01 -5.39
N SER A 141 7.30 10.05 -6.69
CA SER A 141 7.96 11.00 -7.59
C SER A 141 9.23 11.71 -7.11
N THR A 142 10.11 11.87 -8.03
CA THR A 142 11.20 12.86 -8.11
C THR A 142 12.52 12.45 -7.48
N GLY A 143 13.27 11.62 -8.20
CA GLY A 143 14.73 11.74 -8.29
C GLY A 143 15.60 11.45 -7.06
N SER A 144 15.07 11.48 -5.86
CA SER A 144 15.77 11.05 -4.64
C SER A 144 14.94 10.00 -3.90
N PRO A 145 15.42 8.78 -3.80
CA PRO A 145 14.68 7.66 -3.23
C PRO A 145 14.61 7.80 -1.71
N LYS A 146 13.53 8.39 -1.27
CA LYS A 146 13.17 8.49 0.13
C LYS A 146 12.58 7.16 0.58
N LEU A 147 13.22 6.50 1.53
CA LEU A 147 12.74 5.25 2.11
C LEU A 147 11.94 5.50 3.38
N VAL A 148 10.87 4.75 3.56
CA VAL A 148 10.13 4.67 4.82
C VAL A 148 10.76 3.62 5.70
N ARG A 149 11.10 3.98 6.94
CA ARG A 149 11.68 3.11 7.96
C ARG A 149 10.59 2.53 8.85
N GLN A 150 10.37 1.23 8.79
CA GLN A 150 9.38 0.51 9.60
C GLN A 150 10.06 -0.31 10.69
N SER A 151 9.53 -0.25 11.91
CA SER A 151 9.97 -1.12 12.99
C SER A 151 9.31 -2.49 12.94
N TYR A 152 9.89 -3.46 13.64
CA TYR A 152 9.27 -4.76 13.86
C TYR A 152 7.89 -4.63 14.52
N GLN A 153 7.74 -3.71 15.48
CA GLN A 153 6.48 -3.43 16.13
C GLN A 153 5.44 -2.85 15.18
N ASN A 154 5.83 -1.91 14.31
CA ASN A 154 4.91 -1.34 13.31
C ASN A 154 4.30 -2.43 12.42
N ILE A 155 5.15 -3.35 11.92
CA ILE A 155 4.73 -4.45 11.05
C ILE A 155 3.74 -5.37 11.80
N GLN A 156 4.07 -5.74 13.02
CA GLN A 156 3.28 -6.64 13.84
C GLN A 156 1.94 -6.01 14.24
N ALA A 157 1.94 -4.77 14.76
CA ALA A 157 0.73 -4.06 15.17
C ALA A 157 -0.27 -3.91 14.01
N ASN A 158 0.23 -3.61 12.80
CA ASN A 158 -0.64 -3.51 11.64
C ASN A 158 -1.21 -4.88 11.22
N ALA A 159 -0.41 -5.95 11.26
CA ALA A 159 -0.88 -7.31 10.95
C ALA A 159 -1.97 -7.78 11.93
N GLU A 160 -1.76 -7.59 13.23
CA GLU A 160 -2.73 -7.95 14.28
C GLU A 160 -4.04 -7.16 14.15
N SER A 161 -3.93 -5.86 13.89
CA SER A 161 -5.11 -5.01 13.67
C SER A 161 -5.92 -5.48 12.45
N ILE A 162 -5.26 -5.83 11.33
CA ILE A 162 -5.92 -6.35 10.12
C ILE A 162 -6.61 -7.68 10.41
N VAL A 163 -5.94 -8.60 11.09
CA VAL A 163 -6.53 -9.87 11.53
C VAL A 163 -7.82 -9.63 12.30
N SER A 164 -7.80 -8.68 13.22
CA SER A 164 -8.94 -8.37 14.09
C SER A 164 -10.15 -7.85 13.30
N TYR A 165 -10.01 -6.81 12.47
CA TYR A 165 -11.18 -6.20 11.81
C TYR A 165 -11.64 -6.93 10.53
N LEU A 166 -10.79 -7.76 9.92
CA LEU A 166 -11.21 -8.66 8.83
C LEU A 166 -11.59 -10.07 9.32
N GLU A 167 -11.49 -10.33 10.63
CA GLU A 167 -11.82 -11.62 11.26
C GLU A 167 -11.08 -12.79 10.60
N LEU A 168 -9.80 -12.58 10.26
CA LEU A 168 -9.00 -13.57 9.54
C LEU A 168 -8.67 -14.78 10.41
N ASN A 169 -8.62 -15.94 9.78
CA ASN A 169 -8.25 -17.21 10.42
C ASN A 169 -7.46 -18.11 9.45
N GLU A 170 -7.04 -19.28 9.92
CA GLU A 170 -6.19 -20.21 9.17
C GLU A 170 -6.85 -20.83 7.93
N THR A 171 -8.16 -20.69 7.77
CA THR A 171 -8.87 -21.20 6.57
C THR A 171 -8.82 -20.24 5.38
N GLU A 172 -8.24 -19.03 5.58
CA GLU A 172 -8.11 -18.06 4.51
C GLU A 172 -7.13 -18.49 3.42
N LYS A 173 -7.44 -18.09 2.19
CA LYS A 173 -6.60 -18.27 1.01
C LYS A 173 -6.58 -17.00 0.17
N PRO A 174 -5.84 -15.95 0.59
CA PRO A 174 -5.72 -14.74 -0.22
C PRO A 174 -4.93 -15.02 -1.49
N ILE A 175 -5.36 -14.45 -2.63
CA ILE A 175 -4.57 -14.45 -3.86
C ILE A 175 -3.86 -13.11 -4.04
N THR A 176 -2.57 -13.13 -4.41
CA THR A 176 -1.80 -11.91 -4.62
C THR A 176 -2.23 -11.22 -5.91
N THR A 177 -2.73 -10.00 -5.80
CA THR A 177 -3.11 -9.11 -6.90
C THR A 177 -2.24 -7.86 -6.92
N LEU A 178 -1.53 -7.61 -5.85
CA LEU A 178 -0.69 -6.45 -5.61
C LEU A 178 0.74 -6.88 -5.33
N PRO A 179 1.76 -6.14 -5.79
CA PRO A 179 3.15 -6.49 -5.54
C PRO A 179 3.47 -6.52 -4.03
N MET A 180 4.33 -7.45 -3.61
CA MET A 180 4.73 -7.54 -2.21
C MET A 180 5.69 -6.42 -1.76
N ASN A 181 6.34 -5.70 -2.67
CA ASN A 181 7.08 -4.48 -2.38
C ASN A 181 6.18 -3.23 -2.24
N TYR A 182 4.89 -3.37 -2.47
CA TYR A 182 3.88 -2.35 -2.20
C TYR A 182 3.24 -2.60 -0.83
N THR A 183 3.23 -1.58 0.02
CA THR A 183 2.80 -1.70 1.43
C THR A 183 1.43 -2.37 1.61
N TYR A 184 0.46 -2.10 0.71
CA TYR A 184 -0.86 -2.74 0.76
C TYR A 184 -0.78 -4.24 0.43
N GLY A 185 -0.07 -4.63 -0.63
CA GLY A 185 0.13 -6.03 -0.98
C GLY A 185 0.85 -6.79 0.15
N LEU A 186 1.90 -6.20 0.70
CA LEU A 186 2.64 -6.77 1.82
C LEU A 186 1.77 -6.94 3.08
N SER A 187 0.86 -6.01 3.35
CA SER A 187 -0.04 -6.09 4.52
C SER A 187 -1.00 -7.29 4.43
N ILE A 188 -1.40 -7.70 3.21
CA ILE A 188 -2.17 -8.93 2.99
C ILE A 188 -1.32 -10.14 3.37
N ILE A 189 -0.07 -10.21 2.90
CA ILE A 189 0.86 -11.30 3.23
C ILE A 189 1.04 -11.39 4.75
N ASN A 190 1.39 -10.29 5.42
CA ASN A 190 1.66 -10.25 6.86
C ASN A 190 0.48 -10.72 7.70
N SER A 191 -0.72 -10.19 7.43
CA SER A 191 -1.92 -10.51 8.19
C SER A 191 -2.36 -11.97 8.02
N HIS A 192 -2.16 -12.55 6.84
CA HIS A 192 -2.53 -13.94 6.60
C HIS A 192 -1.48 -14.93 7.14
N LEU A 193 -0.18 -14.58 7.07
CA LEU A 193 0.85 -15.36 7.77
C LEU A 193 0.63 -15.38 9.29
N GLN A 194 0.15 -14.28 9.88
CA GLN A 194 -0.15 -14.17 11.32
C GLN A 194 -1.13 -15.23 11.81
N VAL A 195 -2.05 -15.67 10.96
CA VAL A 195 -3.09 -16.64 11.30
C VAL A 195 -2.86 -18.04 10.74
N GLY A 196 -1.71 -18.30 10.09
CA GLY A 196 -1.41 -19.62 9.52
C GLY A 196 -2.18 -19.95 8.24
N ALA A 197 -2.66 -18.93 7.52
CA ALA A 197 -3.39 -19.06 6.26
C ALA A 197 -2.48 -19.44 5.07
N THR A 198 -3.07 -19.89 3.96
CA THR A 198 -2.33 -20.29 2.74
C THR A 198 -2.37 -19.17 1.70
N ILE A 199 -1.25 -18.54 1.40
CA ILE A 199 -1.15 -17.48 0.39
C ILE A 199 -1.05 -18.07 -1.01
N LEU A 200 -1.91 -17.64 -1.93
CA LEU A 200 -1.84 -18.00 -3.34
C LEU A 200 -0.99 -16.96 -4.09
N MET A 201 0.24 -17.35 -4.44
CA MET A 201 1.25 -16.48 -5.05
C MET A 201 1.16 -16.53 -6.57
N THR A 202 0.90 -15.39 -7.20
CA THR A 202 0.88 -15.29 -8.68
C THR A 202 1.42 -13.95 -9.15
N THR A 203 2.09 -13.98 -10.29
CA THR A 203 2.54 -12.80 -11.04
C THR A 203 1.58 -12.44 -12.17
N ARG A 204 0.54 -13.26 -12.40
CA ARG A 204 -0.43 -13.10 -13.49
C ARG A 204 -1.31 -11.87 -13.26
N PRO A 205 -1.52 -11.06 -14.30
CA PRO A 205 -2.44 -9.93 -14.21
C PRO A 205 -3.88 -10.40 -13.97
N ILE A 206 -4.66 -9.65 -13.19
CA ILE A 206 -6.07 -9.94 -12.92
C ILE A 206 -6.94 -10.00 -14.19
N LEU A 207 -6.47 -9.47 -15.32
CA LEU A 207 -7.14 -9.54 -16.61
C LEU A 207 -6.89 -10.86 -17.36
N SER A 208 -5.92 -11.66 -16.92
CA SER A 208 -5.60 -12.93 -17.59
C SER A 208 -6.52 -14.06 -17.15
N LYS A 209 -6.81 -14.98 -18.07
CA LYS A 209 -7.60 -16.18 -17.78
C LYS A 209 -6.90 -17.05 -16.73
N GLU A 210 -5.58 -17.17 -16.81
CA GLU A 210 -4.73 -17.99 -15.95
C GLU A 210 -4.83 -17.56 -14.49
N PHE A 211 -4.99 -16.25 -14.21
CA PHE A 211 -5.24 -15.75 -12.87
C PHE A 211 -6.53 -16.34 -12.27
N TRP A 212 -7.63 -16.30 -13.03
CA TRP A 212 -8.93 -16.80 -12.59
C TRP A 212 -8.97 -18.31 -12.49
N ASP A 213 -8.27 -19.01 -13.39
CA ASP A 213 -8.14 -20.48 -13.33
C ASP A 213 -7.38 -20.89 -12.05
N PHE A 214 -6.27 -20.22 -11.73
CA PHE A 214 -5.50 -20.45 -10.50
C PHE A 214 -6.31 -20.11 -9.24
N MET A 215 -7.01 -18.97 -9.24
CA MET A 215 -7.91 -18.56 -8.17
C MET A 215 -8.98 -19.59 -7.85
N LYS A 216 -9.66 -20.11 -8.89
CA LYS A 216 -10.73 -21.11 -8.75
C LYS A 216 -10.21 -22.48 -8.34
N ALA A 217 -9.13 -22.95 -8.97
CA ALA A 217 -8.55 -24.26 -8.71
C ALA A 217 -8.08 -24.41 -7.25
N ASN A 218 -7.61 -23.33 -6.63
CA ASN A 218 -7.12 -23.33 -5.25
C ASN A 218 -8.14 -22.81 -4.23
N GLY A 219 -9.34 -22.42 -4.67
CA GLY A 219 -10.40 -21.95 -3.79
C GLY A 219 -10.04 -20.67 -3.05
N ALA A 220 -9.53 -19.65 -3.77
CA ALA A 220 -9.18 -18.38 -3.17
C ALA A 220 -10.37 -17.75 -2.43
N THR A 221 -10.14 -17.29 -1.20
CA THR A 221 -11.15 -16.71 -0.33
C THR A 221 -11.19 -15.19 -0.36
N SER A 222 -10.07 -14.57 -0.73
CA SER A 222 -9.98 -13.10 -0.73
C SER A 222 -8.96 -12.57 -1.75
N PHE A 223 -9.17 -11.32 -2.15
CA PHE A 223 -8.18 -10.52 -2.89
C PHE A 223 -8.27 -9.04 -2.50
N GLY A 224 -7.20 -8.28 -2.76
CA GLY A 224 -7.17 -6.83 -2.61
C GLY A 224 -7.03 -6.12 -3.95
N GLY A 225 -7.47 -4.86 -4.05
CA GLY A 225 -7.33 -4.07 -5.26
C GLY A 225 -7.27 -2.57 -5.01
N VAL A 226 -6.60 -1.87 -5.93
CA VAL A 226 -6.65 -0.41 -6.02
C VAL A 226 -7.84 0.03 -6.90
N PRO A 227 -8.25 1.30 -6.95
CA PRO A 227 -9.40 1.73 -7.75
C PRO A 227 -9.39 1.21 -9.19
N TYR A 228 -8.24 1.29 -9.86
CA TYR A 228 -8.06 0.76 -11.23
C TYR A 228 -8.39 -0.74 -11.33
N THR A 229 -8.07 -1.53 -10.32
CA THR A 229 -8.43 -2.96 -10.27
C THR A 229 -9.95 -3.14 -10.34
N TYR A 230 -10.72 -2.34 -9.63
CA TYR A 230 -12.19 -2.40 -9.59
C TYR A 230 -12.83 -1.95 -10.91
N GLU A 231 -12.24 -0.94 -11.58
CA GLU A 231 -12.63 -0.58 -12.94
C GLU A 231 -12.42 -1.74 -13.93
N MET A 232 -11.28 -2.42 -13.84
CA MET A 232 -10.98 -3.57 -14.68
C MET A 232 -11.90 -4.75 -14.38
N LEU A 233 -12.19 -5.06 -13.10
CA LEU A 233 -13.15 -6.08 -12.69
C LEU A 233 -14.53 -5.84 -13.32
N LYS A 234 -15.01 -4.61 -13.35
CA LYS A 234 -16.26 -4.25 -14.02
C LYS A 234 -16.20 -4.57 -15.53
N ARG A 235 -15.10 -4.19 -16.20
CA ARG A 235 -14.90 -4.45 -17.64
C ARG A 235 -14.91 -5.93 -17.99
N ILE A 236 -14.32 -6.80 -17.17
CA ILE A 236 -14.31 -8.25 -17.38
C ILE A 236 -15.57 -8.95 -16.87
N ARG A 237 -16.60 -8.19 -16.48
CA ARG A 237 -17.88 -8.70 -16.00
C ARG A 237 -17.78 -9.57 -14.74
N PHE A 238 -16.96 -9.13 -13.77
CA PHE A 238 -16.74 -9.80 -12.48
C PHE A 238 -18.03 -10.24 -11.80
N PHE A 239 -19.07 -9.42 -11.80
CA PHE A 239 -20.38 -9.71 -11.20
C PHE A 239 -21.11 -10.93 -11.80
N LYS A 240 -20.63 -11.45 -12.95
CA LYS A 240 -21.18 -12.66 -13.60
C LYS A 240 -20.30 -13.89 -13.40
N MET A 241 -19.20 -13.77 -12.68
CA MET A 241 -18.28 -14.88 -12.44
C MET A 241 -18.80 -15.76 -11.30
N ASP A 242 -18.73 -17.08 -11.51
CA ASP A 242 -18.96 -18.05 -10.44
C ASP A 242 -17.69 -18.18 -9.58
N LEU A 243 -17.75 -17.65 -8.35
CA LEU A 243 -16.65 -17.58 -7.39
C LEU A 243 -17.16 -17.98 -5.99
N PRO A 244 -17.53 -19.26 -5.80
CA PRO A 244 -18.18 -19.71 -4.56
C PRO A 244 -17.27 -19.63 -3.34
N SER A 245 -15.95 -19.77 -3.52
CA SER A 245 -14.97 -19.69 -2.41
C SER A 245 -14.68 -18.27 -1.98
N LEU A 246 -14.90 -17.27 -2.84
CA LEU A 246 -14.61 -15.86 -2.54
C LEU A 246 -15.54 -15.35 -1.45
N ARG A 247 -14.97 -14.90 -0.34
CA ARG A 247 -15.68 -14.33 0.82
C ARG A 247 -15.48 -12.83 0.93
N THR A 248 -14.24 -12.38 0.78
CA THR A 248 -13.86 -10.98 1.05
C THR A 248 -13.07 -10.39 -0.10
N PHE A 249 -13.38 -9.18 -0.48
CA PHE A 249 -12.52 -8.39 -1.35
C PHE A 249 -12.38 -6.97 -0.81
N THR A 250 -11.15 -6.47 -0.88
CA THR A 250 -10.76 -5.24 -0.19
C THR A 250 -10.24 -4.19 -1.16
N GLN A 251 -10.54 -2.92 -0.89
CA GLN A 251 -10.11 -1.80 -1.71
C GLN A 251 -9.31 -0.79 -0.88
N ALA A 252 -8.15 -0.36 -1.38
CA ALA A 252 -7.35 0.74 -0.82
C ALA A 252 -6.42 1.34 -1.88
N GLY A 253 -5.52 2.25 -1.47
CA GLY A 253 -4.49 2.82 -2.34
C GLY A 253 -4.95 3.93 -3.27
N GLY A 254 -6.19 4.38 -3.11
CA GLY A 254 -6.78 5.50 -3.84
C GLY A 254 -8.27 5.61 -3.54
N LYS A 255 -8.86 6.76 -3.86
CA LYS A 255 -10.29 6.97 -3.65
C LYS A 255 -11.10 6.29 -4.76
N LEU A 256 -11.91 5.30 -4.38
CA LEU A 256 -12.88 4.68 -5.28
C LEU A 256 -14.00 5.68 -5.60
N SER A 257 -14.51 5.68 -6.85
CA SER A 257 -15.67 6.50 -7.16
C SER A 257 -16.88 6.04 -6.35
N PRO A 258 -17.78 6.96 -5.93
CA PRO A 258 -18.98 6.58 -5.18
C PRO A 258 -19.86 5.56 -5.91
N GLU A 259 -19.94 5.65 -7.23
CA GLU A 259 -20.71 4.75 -8.09
C GLU A 259 -20.13 3.31 -8.04
N LEU A 260 -18.81 3.17 -8.25
CA LEU A 260 -18.15 1.85 -8.15
C LEU A 260 -18.23 1.31 -6.74
N HIS A 261 -18.03 2.14 -5.72
CA HIS A 261 -18.18 1.72 -4.33
C HIS A 261 -19.56 1.09 -4.10
N LYS A 262 -20.62 1.80 -4.51
CA LYS A 262 -22.00 1.33 -4.36
C LYS A 262 -22.25 0.04 -5.11
N GLU A 263 -21.86 -0.07 -6.39
CA GLU A 263 -22.05 -1.28 -7.21
C GLU A 263 -21.39 -2.51 -6.59
N PHE A 264 -20.14 -2.38 -6.09
CA PHE A 264 -19.42 -3.49 -5.47
C PHE A 264 -19.98 -3.85 -4.08
N ALA A 265 -20.47 -2.88 -3.33
CA ALA A 265 -21.12 -3.11 -2.05
C ALA A 265 -22.49 -3.80 -2.22
N GLU A 266 -23.30 -3.41 -3.22
CA GLU A 266 -24.55 -4.06 -3.59
C GLU A 266 -24.30 -5.54 -3.98
N TYR A 267 -23.35 -5.77 -4.89
CA TYR A 267 -22.96 -7.13 -5.29
C TYR A 267 -22.51 -7.98 -4.10
N ALA A 268 -21.70 -7.42 -3.20
CA ALA A 268 -21.22 -8.15 -2.02
C ALA A 268 -22.38 -8.56 -1.11
N MET A 269 -23.28 -7.62 -0.81
CA MET A 269 -24.46 -7.88 0.02
C MET A 269 -25.38 -8.93 -0.59
N GLU A 270 -25.68 -8.84 -1.88
CA GLU A 270 -26.55 -9.79 -2.60
C GLU A 270 -25.98 -11.20 -2.67
N ASN A 271 -24.65 -11.34 -2.63
CA ASN A 271 -23.96 -12.64 -2.76
C ASN A 271 -23.35 -13.13 -1.44
N GLY A 272 -23.69 -12.53 -0.29
CA GLY A 272 -23.19 -12.94 1.01
C GLY A 272 -21.66 -12.81 1.13
N LYS A 273 -21.07 -11.79 0.50
CA LYS A 273 -19.65 -11.49 0.51
C LYS A 273 -19.36 -10.18 1.26
N HIS A 274 -18.12 -9.98 1.66
CA HIS A 274 -17.68 -8.77 2.35
C HIS A 274 -16.87 -7.89 1.39
N PHE A 275 -17.33 -6.65 1.19
CA PHE A 275 -16.58 -5.61 0.50
C PHE A 275 -16.10 -4.57 1.50
N VAL A 276 -14.78 -4.47 1.69
CA VAL A 276 -14.17 -3.61 2.70
C VAL A 276 -13.33 -2.53 2.03
N VAL A 277 -13.79 -1.28 2.10
CA VAL A 277 -13.01 -0.12 1.68
C VAL A 277 -12.11 0.31 2.83
N MET A 278 -10.85 0.62 2.51
CA MET A 278 -9.83 0.96 3.50
C MET A 278 -9.04 2.18 3.07
N TYR A 279 -8.38 2.79 4.05
CA TYR A 279 -7.45 3.88 3.84
C TYR A 279 -6.14 3.59 4.56
N GLY A 280 -5.03 4.06 3.98
CA GLY A 280 -3.72 3.97 4.59
C GLY A 280 -2.62 4.62 3.77
N GLN A 281 -1.44 4.66 4.39
CA GLN A 281 -0.22 5.20 3.80
C GLN A 281 0.96 4.32 4.19
N THR A 282 2.02 4.32 3.37
CA THR A 282 3.28 3.61 3.69
C THR A 282 3.86 4.10 5.01
N GLU A 283 3.66 5.38 5.32
CA GLU A 283 4.06 6.07 6.54
C GLU A 283 3.37 5.56 7.82
N ALA A 284 2.33 4.75 7.67
CA ALA A 284 1.66 4.05 8.78
C ALA A 284 1.59 2.52 8.51
N THR A 285 2.61 1.98 7.91
CA THR A 285 2.87 0.54 7.66
C THR A 285 1.83 -0.13 6.77
N ALA A 286 0.78 0.48 6.38
CA ALA A 286 -0.20 0.23 5.35
C ALA A 286 -1.56 0.81 5.71
N ARG A 287 -2.28 0.19 6.65
CA ARG A 287 -3.71 0.44 6.87
C ARG A 287 -3.92 1.26 8.13
N MET A 288 -4.80 2.25 8.03
CA MET A 288 -5.13 3.21 9.09
C MET A 288 -6.63 3.25 9.36
N ALA A 289 -7.45 2.97 8.34
CA ALA A 289 -8.90 2.92 8.44
C ALA A 289 -9.50 1.78 7.63
N TYR A 290 -10.70 1.37 8.04
CA TYR A 290 -11.55 0.46 7.28
C TYR A 290 -13.02 0.89 7.43
N LEU A 291 -13.79 0.66 6.39
CA LEU A 291 -15.25 0.78 6.44
C LEU A 291 -15.82 -0.62 6.71
N PRO A 292 -16.48 -0.84 7.87
CA PRO A 292 -17.16 -2.11 8.14
C PRO A 292 -18.08 -2.47 6.97
N TYR A 293 -18.00 -3.71 6.50
CA TYR A 293 -18.72 -4.15 5.30
C TYR A 293 -20.24 -4.02 5.43
N GLU A 294 -20.79 -4.10 6.65
CA GLU A 294 -22.20 -3.88 6.95
C GLU A 294 -22.63 -2.43 6.69
N LYS A 295 -21.68 -1.50 6.70
CA LYS A 295 -21.89 -0.07 6.46
C LYS A 295 -21.49 0.38 5.06
N ALA A 296 -21.01 -0.53 4.22
CA ALA A 296 -20.48 -0.20 2.90
C ALA A 296 -21.50 0.52 1.99
N LEU A 297 -22.79 0.17 2.06
CA LEU A 297 -23.86 0.84 1.33
C LEU A 297 -24.35 2.12 2.00
N GLU A 298 -24.47 2.13 3.33
CA GLU A 298 -24.94 3.30 4.06
C GLU A 298 -23.92 4.44 4.03
N LYS A 299 -22.63 4.11 4.14
CA LYS A 299 -21.51 5.07 4.25
C LYS A 299 -20.60 5.06 3.01
N TYR A 300 -21.16 4.79 1.82
CA TYR A 300 -20.34 4.76 0.60
C TYR A 300 -19.62 6.10 0.36
N GLY A 301 -18.37 6.00 -0.12
CA GLY A 301 -17.48 7.15 -0.26
C GLY A 301 -16.69 7.51 1.02
N SER A 302 -17.04 6.91 2.17
CA SER A 302 -16.24 6.98 3.40
C SER A 302 -15.01 6.09 3.33
N MET A 303 -13.94 6.47 4.02
CA MET A 303 -12.82 5.58 4.32
C MET A 303 -13.05 4.76 5.59
N GLY A 304 -14.16 4.99 6.30
CA GLY A 304 -14.53 4.28 7.51
C GLY A 304 -14.05 4.93 8.80
N ILE A 305 -13.69 4.08 9.74
CA ILE A 305 -13.20 4.40 11.08
C ILE A 305 -11.75 3.94 11.24
N ALA A 306 -11.07 4.40 12.29
CA ALA A 306 -9.71 3.94 12.58
C ALA A 306 -9.67 2.42 12.83
N ILE A 307 -8.58 1.78 12.40
CA ILE A 307 -8.33 0.36 12.71
C ILE A 307 -8.15 0.16 14.22
N PRO A 308 -8.36 -1.06 14.76
CA PRO A 308 -8.06 -1.38 16.16
C PRO A 308 -6.64 -0.95 16.54
N GLY A 309 -6.50 -0.23 17.65
CA GLY A 309 -5.24 0.36 18.11
C GLY A 309 -4.86 1.69 17.45
N GLY A 310 -5.65 2.18 16.47
CA GLY A 310 -5.46 3.48 15.83
C GLY A 310 -6.47 4.53 16.29
N LYS A 311 -6.13 5.80 16.09
CA LYS A 311 -7.00 6.95 16.38
C LYS A 311 -6.84 8.03 15.34
N PHE A 312 -7.97 8.59 14.87
CA PHE A 312 -7.99 9.80 14.04
C PHE A 312 -8.37 11.04 14.85
N THR A 313 -7.76 12.15 14.46
CA THR A 313 -8.13 13.50 14.91
C THR A 313 -8.10 14.42 13.69
N LEU A 314 -9.04 15.34 13.59
CA LEU A 314 -9.00 16.42 12.61
C LEU A 314 -8.40 17.66 13.27
N ALA A 315 -7.50 18.34 12.56
CA ALA A 315 -6.86 19.56 13.05
C ALA A 315 -7.17 20.76 12.13
N ASP A 316 -7.39 21.91 12.74
CA ASP A 316 -7.52 23.19 12.03
C ASP A 316 -6.15 23.71 11.57
N VAL A 317 -6.11 24.89 10.96
CA VAL A 317 -4.88 25.54 10.47
C VAL A 317 -3.92 25.96 11.60
N ASN A 318 -4.40 26.04 12.84
CA ASN A 318 -3.63 26.39 14.03
C ASN A 318 -3.20 25.13 14.82
N GLY A 319 -3.61 23.94 14.37
CA GLY A 319 -3.35 22.68 15.04
C GLY A 319 -4.35 22.31 16.13
N ASN A 320 -5.45 23.05 16.31
CA ASN A 320 -6.48 22.73 17.29
C ASN A 320 -7.34 21.58 16.77
N ALA A 321 -7.79 20.71 17.67
CA ALA A 321 -8.68 19.60 17.31
C ALA A 321 -10.07 20.12 16.89
N ILE A 322 -10.58 19.56 15.78
CA ILE A 322 -11.94 19.78 15.28
C ILE A 322 -12.81 18.62 15.75
N THR A 323 -13.89 18.89 16.44
CA THR A 323 -14.86 17.90 16.96
C THR A 323 -16.22 17.98 16.28
N GLU A 324 -16.50 19.09 15.62
CA GLU A 324 -17.77 19.33 14.94
C GLU A 324 -17.88 18.49 13.68
N PRO A 325 -19.01 17.81 13.46
CA PRO A 325 -19.26 17.05 12.23
C PRO A 325 -19.21 17.94 10.98
N ASP A 326 -18.83 17.34 9.86
CA ASP A 326 -18.76 17.94 8.52
C ASP A 326 -17.77 19.12 8.37
N VAL A 327 -17.00 19.44 9.41
CA VAL A 327 -15.94 20.45 9.34
C VAL A 327 -14.67 19.80 8.78
N VAL A 328 -14.07 20.42 7.76
CA VAL A 328 -12.85 19.93 7.10
C VAL A 328 -11.61 20.34 7.88
N GLY A 329 -10.79 19.36 8.26
CA GLY A 329 -9.48 19.55 8.89
C GLY A 329 -8.40 18.66 8.28
N GLU A 330 -7.15 18.88 8.70
CA GLU A 330 -6.06 17.96 8.40
C GLU A 330 -6.24 16.68 9.21
N LEU A 331 -6.14 15.55 8.54
CA LEU A 331 -6.24 14.24 9.17
C LEU A 331 -4.94 13.90 9.88
N ILE A 332 -5.01 13.72 11.18
CA ILE A 332 -3.91 13.24 12.03
C ILE A 332 -4.23 11.80 12.43
N TYR A 333 -3.23 10.94 12.38
CA TYR A 333 -3.34 9.56 12.81
C TYR A 333 -2.37 9.25 13.94
N GLU A 334 -2.82 8.51 14.94
CA GLU A 334 -2.02 7.99 16.05
C GLU A 334 -2.19 6.48 16.11
N GLY A 335 -1.08 5.73 16.25
CA GLY A 335 -1.10 4.27 16.34
C GLY A 335 0.29 3.65 16.34
N GLU A 336 0.42 2.44 16.86
CA GLU A 336 1.69 1.69 16.92
C GLU A 336 2.24 1.31 15.55
N ASN A 337 1.41 1.34 14.51
CA ASN A 337 1.78 1.09 13.14
C ASN A 337 2.35 2.32 12.41
N VAL A 338 2.40 3.50 13.05
CA VAL A 338 3.08 4.68 12.51
C VAL A 338 4.58 4.43 12.46
N THR A 339 5.19 4.65 11.31
CA THR A 339 6.57 4.28 11.02
C THR A 339 7.57 5.22 11.68
N LEU A 340 8.83 4.77 11.80
CA LEU A 340 9.92 5.49 12.48
C LEU A 340 10.28 6.84 11.83
N GLY A 341 9.93 7.04 10.57
CA GLY A 341 10.32 8.22 9.80
C GLY A 341 10.89 7.83 8.44
N TYR A 342 11.73 8.66 7.88
CA TYR A 342 12.31 8.45 6.57
C TYR A 342 13.83 8.25 6.62
N ALA A 343 14.38 7.69 5.54
CA ALA A 343 15.81 7.72 5.25
C ALA A 343 16.03 8.26 3.84
N THR A 344 17.07 9.06 3.65
CA THR A 344 17.52 9.59 2.36
C THR A 344 18.94 9.16 2.03
N GLN A 345 19.64 8.60 3.01
CA GLN A 345 20.99 8.09 2.93
C GLN A 345 21.23 6.98 3.95
N ARG A 346 22.31 6.23 3.80
CA ARG A 346 22.67 5.10 4.69
C ARG A 346 22.68 5.50 6.16
N LYS A 347 23.24 6.66 6.50
CA LYS A 347 23.36 7.14 7.88
C LYS A 347 22.02 7.28 8.59
N ASP A 348 20.95 7.61 7.87
CA ASP A 348 19.61 7.79 8.45
C ASP A 348 19.02 6.49 8.99
N LEU A 349 19.62 5.31 8.65
CA LEU A 349 19.16 4.01 9.12
C LEU A 349 19.51 3.71 10.58
N GLU A 350 20.39 4.54 11.20
CA GLU A 350 20.71 4.48 12.64
C GLU A 350 19.74 5.29 13.51
N ASN A 351 18.93 6.18 12.89
CA ASN A 351 18.01 7.03 13.63
C ASN A 351 16.90 6.20 14.29
N GLY A 352 16.55 6.57 15.53
CA GLY A 352 15.41 6.00 16.25
C GLY A 352 14.06 6.43 15.67
N ASP A 353 13.03 6.33 16.51
CA ASP A 353 11.68 6.77 16.15
C ASP A 353 11.58 8.32 16.21
N GLU A 354 11.34 8.92 15.03
CA GLU A 354 11.19 10.37 14.86
C GLU A 354 9.72 10.80 14.92
N ARG A 355 8.76 9.85 14.85
CA ARG A 355 7.33 10.15 14.79
C ARG A 355 6.58 9.87 16.08
N ASN A 356 7.12 9.02 16.93
CA ASN A 356 6.53 8.68 18.23
C ASN A 356 5.04 8.28 18.12
N GLY A 357 4.72 7.43 17.14
CA GLY A 357 3.38 6.93 16.93
C GLY A 357 2.37 7.94 16.37
N ARG A 358 2.79 9.16 15.92
CA ARG A 358 1.92 10.22 15.39
C ARG A 358 2.28 10.57 13.95
N LEU A 359 1.27 10.64 13.09
CA LEU A 359 1.42 10.97 11.67
C LEU A 359 0.47 12.10 11.27
N GLU A 360 1.04 13.20 10.79
CA GLU A 360 0.34 14.20 10.00
C GLU A 360 0.25 13.68 8.57
N THR A 361 -0.94 13.21 8.18
CA THR A 361 -1.10 12.46 6.92
C THR A 361 -0.92 13.31 5.68
N GLY A 362 -1.06 14.63 5.81
CA GLY A 362 -1.14 15.56 4.69
C GLY A 362 -2.43 15.42 3.87
N ASP A 363 -3.38 14.63 4.35
CA ASP A 363 -4.73 14.54 3.79
C ASP A 363 -5.70 15.44 4.55
N MET A 364 -6.64 16.02 3.83
CA MET A 364 -7.77 16.75 4.41
C MET A 364 -8.97 15.82 4.46
N ALA A 365 -9.65 15.80 5.60
CA ALA A 365 -10.81 14.95 5.83
C ALA A 365 -11.90 15.70 6.61
N LYS A 366 -13.07 15.11 6.63
CA LYS A 366 -14.18 15.49 7.51
C LYS A 366 -14.74 14.23 8.16
N MET A 367 -15.42 14.37 9.28
CA MET A 367 -16.10 13.30 10.01
C MET A 367 -17.60 13.57 9.98
N ASP A 368 -18.43 12.55 9.79
CA ASP A 368 -19.88 12.68 9.92
C ASP A 368 -20.34 12.55 11.38
N THR A 369 -21.65 12.69 11.62
CA THR A 369 -22.25 12.58 12.96
C THR A 369 -22.12 11.22 13.60
N ASP A 370 -21.85 10.16 12.81
CA ASP A 370 -21.69 8.79 13.28
C ASP A 370 -20.22 8.41 13.48
N GLY A 371 -19.28 9.34 13.26
CA GLY A 371 -17.84 9.16 13.44
C GLY A 371 -17.12 8.51 12.26
N TYR A 372 -17.74 8.47 11.07
CA TYR A 372 -17.09 7.98 9.85
C TYR A 372 -16.35 9.12 9.13
N PHE A 373 -15.13 8.81 8.67
CA PHE A 373 -14.26 9.79 8.04
C PHE A 373 -14.33 9.73 6.50
N TYR A 374 -14.24 10.90 5.88
CA TYR A 374 -14.28 11.08 4.43
C TYR A 374 -13.09 11.91 3.97
N ILE A 375 -12.23 11.35 3.11
CA ILE A 375 -11.14 12.11 2.49
C ILE A 375 -11.71 13.14 1.53
N VAL A 376 -11.33 14.39 1.71
CA VAL A 376 -11.74 15.52 0.87
C VAL A 376 -10.67 15.79 -0.21
N GLY A 377 -9.36 15.70 0.14
CA GLY A 377 -8.26 15.91 -0.78
C GLY A 377 -6.92 16.00 -0.06
N ARG A 378 -5.86 16.33 -0.79
CA ARG A 378 -4.52 16.53 -0.23
C ARG A 378 -4.31 17.95 0.28
N LYS A 379 -3.67 18.14 1.44
CA LYS A 379 -3.35 19.46 2.02
C LYS A 379 -2.60 20.35 1.01
N LYS A 380 -1.61 19.80 0.29
CA LYS A 380 -0.85 20.47 -0.75
C LYS A 380 -1.63 20.75 -2.04
N ARG A 381 -2.82 20.18 -2.19
CA ARG A 381 -3.74 20.40 -3.32
C ARG A 381 -4.80 21.44 -3.03
N PHE A 382 -4.68 22.19 -1.92
CA PHE A 382 -5.50 23.36 -1.62
C PHE A 382 -4.71 24.64 -1.91
N LEU A 383 -5.34 25.55 -2.64
CA LEU A 383 -4.83 26.90 -2.87
C LEU A 383 -5.66 27.90 -2.04
N LYS A 384 -5.03 29.00 -1.61
CA LYS A 384 -5.70 30.14 -0.96
C LYS A 384 -5.83 31.29 -1.95
N LEU A 385 -6.70 31.16 -2.95
CA LEU A 385 -6.91 32.19 -3.96
C LEU A 385 -7.81 33.32 -3.39
N PHE A 386 -7.23 34.52 -3.23
CA PHE A 386 -7.91 35.70 -2.69
C PHE A 386 -8.68 35.45 -1.38
N GLY A 387 -8.10 34.64 -0.49
CA GLY A 387 -8.71 34.28 0.79
C GLY A 387 -9.65 33.08 0.76
N ASN A 388 -10.05 32.62 -0.43
CA ASN A 388 -10.86 31.42 -0.58
C ASN A 388 -9.98 30.17 -0.66
N ARG A 389 -10.34 29.15 0.12
CA ARG A 389 -9.66 27.85 0.09
C ARG A 389 -10.25 26.99 -1.02
N ILE A 390 -9.46 26.71 -2.05
CA ILE A 390 -9.85 25.97 -3.25
C ILE A 390 -9.18 24.59 -3.24
N ASN A 391 -9.98 23.56 -3.40
CA ASN A 391 -9.50 22.19 -3.55
C ASN A 391 -9.32 21.86 -5.03
N LEU A 392 -8.08 21.66 -5.47
CA LEU A 392 -7.75 21.33 -6.85
C LEU A 392 -8.37 19.99 -7.32
N ASP A 393 -8.45 19.00 -6.43
CA ASP A 393 -9.08 17.71 -6.75
C ASP A 393 -10.61 17.85 -6.96
N GLU A 394 -11.24 18.83 -6.32
CA GLU A 394 -12.65 19.14 -6.51
C GLU A 394 -12.88 19.83 -7.86
N ILE A 395 -12.00 20.75 -8.24
CA ILE A 395 -12.04 21.38 -9.56
C ILE A 395 -11.92 20.32 -10.67
N GLU A 396 -10.98 19.39 -10.56
CA GLU A 396 -10.83 18.30 -11.54
C GLU A 396 -12.10 17.45 -11.64
N ARG A 397 -12.70 17.09 -10.51
CA ARG A 397 -13.97 16.32 -10.50
C ARG A 397 -15.13 17.12 -11.11
N MET A 398 -15.18 18.40 -10.84
CA MET A 398 -16.22 19.30 -11.37
C MET A 398 -16.12 19.39 -12.90
N VAL A 399 -14.91 19.58 -13.43
CA VAL A 399 -14.64 19.63 -14.88
C VAL A 399 -15.00 18.31 -15.54
N LYS A 400 -14.53 17.17 -15.02
CA LYS A 400 -14.84 15.83 -15.55
C LYS A 400 -16.34 15.51 -15.56
N LYS A 401 -17.08 16.00 -14.57
CA LYS A 401 -18.52 15.79 -14.50
C LYS A 401 -19.30 16.60 -15.53
N GLU A 402 -18.85 17.80 -15.84
CA GLU A 402 -19.51 18.71 -16.80
C GLU A 402 -19.14 18.37 -18.25
N PHE A 403 -17.90 17.99 -18.48
CA PHE A 403 -17.34 17.71 -19.81
C PHE A 403 -16.93 16.23 -19.86
N ASP A 404 -17.87 15.37 -20.23
CA ASP A 404 -17.65 13.91 -20.29
C ASP A 404 -16.51 13.57 -21.24
N GLY A 405 -15.59 12.70 -20.78
CA GLY A 405 -14.42 12.26 -21.55
C GLY A 405 -13.26 13.27 -21.61
N LEU A 406 -13.36 14.44 -20.94
CA LEU A 406 -12.29 15.42 -20.90
C LEU A 406 -11.25 15.05 -19.82
N ASP A 407 -9.99 14.86 -20.22
CA ASP A 407 -8.90 14.75 -19.25
C ASP A 407 -8.53 16.13 -18.72
N VAL A 408 -8.40 16.22 -17.40
CA VAL A 408 -8.08 17.47 -16.70
C VAL A 408 -7.09 17.22 -15.59
N ALA A 409 -6.12 18.11 -15.47
CA ALA A 409 -5.19 18.21 -14.34
C ALA A 409 -5.11 19.65 -13.85
N THR A 410 -5.01 19.86 -12.55
CA THR A 410 -4.90 21.19 -11.97
C THR A 410 -3.62 21.34 -11.15
N ALA A 411 -3.06 22.53 -11.15
CA ALA A 411 -1.92 22.94 -10.33
C ALA A 411 -2.06 24.42 -9.99
N GLY A 412 -1.17 24.95 -9.18
CA GLY A 412 -1.14 26.39 -8.95
C GLY A 412 -0.42 26.80 -7.68
N THR A 413 -0.56 28.09 -7.41
CA THR A 413 -0.09 28.76 -6.20
C THR A 413 -1.25 29.59 -5.63
N ASP A 414 -1.07 30.17 -4.46
CA ASP A 414 -2.08 31.06 -3.87
C ASP A 414 -2.35 32.34 -4.70
N ALA A 415 -1.58 32.58 -5.76
CA ALA A 415 -1.79 33.69 -6.69
C ALA A 415 -2.60 33.28 -7.94
N GLN A 416 -2.44 32.05 -8.44
CA GLN A 416 -3.05 31.59 -9.68
C GLN A 416 -3.25 30.09 -9.72
N MET A 417 -4.43 29.66 -10.16
CA MET A 417 -4.76 28.28 -10.49
C MET A 417 -4.53 28.04 -11.99
N LEU A 418 -3.84 26.93 -12.30
CA LEU A 418 -3.64 26.43 -13.66
C LEU A 418 -4.52 25.19 -13.84
N VAL A 419 -5.26 25.14 -14.94
CA VAL A 419 -6.10 24.02 -15.34
C VAL A 419 -5.64 23.56 -16.71
N PHE A 420 -5.14 22.32 -16.79
CA PHE A 420 -4.69 21.70 -18.04
C PHE A 420 -5.77 20.76 -18.54
N ILE A 421 -6.16 20.89 -19.81
CA ILE A 421 -7.16 20.05 -20.46
C ILE A 421 -6.67 19.55 -21.82
N THR A 422 -7.26 18.46 -22.31
CA THR A 422 -6.86 17.83 -23.57
C THR A 422 -7.60 18.36 -24.82
N ASP A 423 -8.59 19.25 -24.63
CA ASP A 423 -9.37 19.82 -25.74
C ASP A 423 -9.29 21.36 -25.72
N GLU A 424 -8.54 21.93 -26.66
CA GLU A 424 -8.33 23.37 -26.80
C GLU A 424 -9.63 24.15 -27.09
N ALA A 425 -10.64 23.52 -27.71
CA ALA A 425 -11.91 24.17 -28.00
C ALA A 425 -12.73 24.49 -26.73
N LEU A 426 -12.40 23.86 -25.60
CA LEU A 426 -13.11 24.00 -24.33
C LEU A 426 -12.45 24.95 -23.34
N LEU A 427 -11.30 25.56 -23.68
CA LEU A 427 -10.53 26.42 -22.76
C LEU A 427 -11.39 27.50 -22.08
N ASP A 428 -12.10 28.29 -22.88
CA ASP A 428 -12.95 29.38 -22.36
C ASP A 428 -14.16 28.86 -21.58
N ASN A 429 -14.76 27.75 -22.03
CA ASN A 429 -15.92 27.16 -21.39
C ASN A 429 -15.60 26.62 -20.01
N VAL A 430 -14.46 25.88 -19.91
CA VAL A 430 -13.96 25.34 -18.63
C VAL A 430 -13.62 26.48 -17.67
N GLY A 431 -12.89 27.49 -18.12
CA GLY A 431 -12.53 28.65 -17.29
C GLY A 431 -13.76 29.40 -16.75
N ARG A 432 -14.76 29.65 -17.59
CA ARG A 432 -16.01 30.29 -17.22
C ARG A 432 -16.79 29.44 -16.21
N MET A 433 -16.97 28.15 -16.49
CA MET A 433 -17.70 27.23 -15.61
C MET A 433 -17.06 27.16 -14.21
N ILE A 434 -15.73 27.09 -14.14
CA ILE A 434 -15.04 27.09 -12.85
C ILE A 434 -15.28 28.40 -12.10
N ALA A 435 -15.13 29.56 -12.77
CA ALA A 435 -15.33 30.87 -12.16
C ALA A 435 -16.77 31.05 -11.61
N GLU A 436 -17.76 30.63 -12.38
CA GLU A 436 -19.18 30.71 -12.00
C GLU A 436 -19.52 29.83 -10.80
N ARG A 437 -19.05 28.59 -10.79
CA ARG A 437 -19.35 27.63 -9.71
C ARG A 437 -18.57 27.86 -8.43
N THR A 438 -17.35 28.39 -8.53
CA THR A 438 -16.47 28.60 -7.37
C THR A 438 -16.47 30.03 -6.88
N HIS A 439 -17.06 30.96 -7.63
CA HIS A 439 -17.01 32.40 -7.39
C HIS A 439 -15.59 32.98 -7.31
N ILE A 440 -14.62 32.28 -7.95
CA ILE A 440 -13.22 32.73 -8.06
C ILE A 440 -13.15 33.74 -9.20
N ASN A 441 -12.36 34.81 -8.99
CA ASN A 441 -12.06 35.76 -10.06
C ASN A 441 -11.40 35.02 -11.25
N SER A 442 -12.00 35.18 -12.45
CA SER A 442 -11.52 34.55 -13.69
C SER A 442 -10.06 34.84 -14.01
N HIS A 443 -9.53 35.99 -13.59
CA HIS A 443 -8.07 36.29 -13.77
C HIS A 443 -7.14 35.40 -12.96
N ALA A 444 -7.63 34.76 -11.90
CA ALA A 444 -6.87 33.80 -11.13
C ALA A 444 -6.90 32.39 -11.72
N ILE A 445 -7.70 32.16 -12.76
CA ILE A 445 -7.88 30.85 -13.41
C ILE A 445 -7.23 30.93 -14.80
N LYS A 446 -6.25 30.09 -15.07
CA LYS A 446 -5.63 29.97 -16.38
C LYS A 446 -5.82 28.55 -16.90
N VAL A 447 -6.66 28.39 -17.91
CA VAL A 447 -6.87 27.12 -18.61
C VAL A 447 -5.88 27.03 -19.77
N LYS A 448 -5.28 25.84 -19.97
CA LYS A 448 -4.26 25.60 -21.02
C LYS A 448 -4.52 24.25 -21.68
#